data_a7c6a769372e0800a710238fafb039ec
#
_entry.id   a7c6a769372e0800a710238fafb039ec
#
_cell.length_a   1.000
_cell.length_b   1.000
_cell.length_c   1.000
_cell.angle_alpha   90.00
_cell.angle_beta   90.00
_cell.angle_gamma   90.00
#
_symmetry.space_group_name_H-M   'P 1'
#
loop_
_entity.id
_entity.type
_entity.pdbx_description
1 polymer ?
#
loop_
_entity_poly.entity_id
_entity_poly.type
_entity_poly.pdbx_seq_one_letter_code
_entity_poly.pdbx_strand_id
1 'polypeptide(L)'
;MSGRGVRFVFISHRLVLRWALACLWLIAWAASAQVLDARQIPAAGLDISPSVMALEDPGGALGPRQMPTPGIAERFAAGLGKAGAFNFGITPSAWWFRFTLDNSGDDALTRVLDVGYARLSHVALYQLADDGTVRSVVTGVTAPFASRPIAWRQFAFPLRLAAHSQQTFYLRVQSLTAFIVPLRLWEPAAFEHHMAADAAAQAWYFGMAAAMVLFNLLIFIWLRERIFLFYVFFVSSMAFALAGQNGLVKQFMPFESPWWSDLASTFGYSFAIATGLQFMRSLLDTRQTLARWDVALRAMVWFFLLSPAVFPFTGQTLIKPAAVIYLLAILVAAAVIVQGVVRRQRSAYFYGVAALALAAGALVNVLRAMGFVVTNVVTANAMQIGSALEMVLLALALADRYGQMRREKIAMQRELLEAQTRLIEHLQRSEQQLEQKVQERTRELSRVNRQLSALSMTDGLTGIANRRHFDEVLQAEWQRARRSGEPISLALLDVDWFKSYNDHLGHQAGDECLRRITQIMARSVQRHTDVVARYGGEEFVVLAPGVASAGLMQVCEHIREELRRLALPHPGSAFGTVSVSMGIACASPVEGGSVQELLRRADDALYRAKEQGRDRICVAERGGGLQAMP
;
A
#
# COMPACT_ATOMS: atom_id res chain seq x y z
N MET A 1 -3.46 -28.70 76.07
CA MET A 1 -2.26 -27.98 76.51
C MET A 1 -1.98 -26.87 75.45
N SER A 2 -2.09 -25.69 75.96
CA SER A 2 -1.50 -24.39 75.71
C SER A 2 -1.73 -23.82 74.24
N GLY A 3 -2.82 -23.05 74.17
CA GLY A 3 -3.03 -22.08 73.11
C GLY A 3 -2.19 -20.83 73.35
N ARG A 4 -1.53 -20.35 72.28
CA ARG A 4 -0.97 -18.99 72.23
C ARG A 4 -1.89 -18.10 71.36
N GLY A 5 -2.62 -17.23 72.08
CA GLY A 5 -3.43 -16.19 71.49
C GLY A 5 -2.56 -15.09 70.86
N VAL A 6 -2.79 -14.79 69.59
CA VAL A 6 -2.23 -13.62 68.92
C VAL A 6 -3.06 -12.40 69.34
N ARG A 7 -2.46 -11.48 70.09
CA ARG A 7 -3.07 -10.18 70.38
C ARG A 7 -2.95 -9.27 69.17
N PHE A 8 -4.08 -9.03 68.48
CA PHE A 8 -4.19 -7.92 67.51
C PHE A 8 -4.16 -6.58 68.24
N VAL A 9 -3.11 -5.81 67.98
CA VAL A 9 -3.02 -4.42 68.46
C VAL A 9 -3.92 -3.55 67.58
N PHE A 10 -5.08 -3.14 68.09
CA PHE A 10 -5.92 -2.13 67.51
C PHE A 10 -5.20 -0.76 67.52
N ILE A 11 -4.54 -0.36 66.42
CA ILE A 11 -4.05 1.01 66.26
C ILE A 11 -5.29 1.88 66.09
N SER A 12 -5.56 2.75 67.08
CA SER A 12 -6.76 3.58 67.10
C SER A 12 -6.80 4.50 65.86
N HIS A 13 -7.91 4.52 65.14
CA HIS A 13 -8.16 5.39 63.95
C HIS A 13 -7.80 6.88 64.19
N ARG A 14 -7.82 7.33 65.47
CA ARG A 14 -7.41 8.68 65.87
C ARG A 14 -5.90 8.92 65.72
N LEU A 15 -5.07 7.90 65.82
CA LEU A 15 -3.61 8.04 65.64
C LEU A 15 -3.26 8.14 64.19
N VAL A 16 -3.88 7.31 63.33
CA VAL A 16 -3.69 7.34 61.86
C VAL A 16 -4.19 8.68 61.29
N LEU A 17 -5.33 9.19 61.76
CA LEU A 17 -5.86 10.48 61.34
C LEU A 17 -4.96 11.65 61.78
N ARG A 18 -4.36 11.58 62.97
CA ARG A 18 -3.39 12.59 63.47
C ARG A 18 -2.09 12.56 62.65
N TRP A 19 -1.59 11.39 62.29
CA TRP A 19 -0.42 11.26 61.43
C TRP A 19 -0.72 11.69 60.00
N ALA A 20 -1.91 11.38 59.46
CA ALA A 20 -2.34 11.85 58.16
C ALA A 20 -2.52 13.39 58.11
N LEU A 21 -3.09 13.98 59.18
CA LEU A 21 -3.21 15.45 59.30
C LEU A 21 -1.84 16.11 59.56
N ALA A 22 -0.93 15.49 60.30
CA ALA A 22 0.44 15.99 60.48
C ALA A 22 1.26 15.91 59.16
N CYS A 23 1.09 14.82 58.39
CA CYS A 23 1.69 14.72 57.04
C CYS A 23 1.10 15.73 56.06
N LEU A 24 -0.21 15.96 56.09
CA LEU A 24 -0.86 17.02 55.31
C LEU A 24 -0.40 18.43 55.75
N TRP A 25 -0.15 18.67 57.04
CA TRP A 25 0.41 19.93 57.57
C TRP A 25 1.87 20.12 57.19
N LEU A 26 2.69 19.06 57.16
CA LEU A 26 4.08 19.10 56.71
C LEU A 26 4.18 19.30 55.18
N ILE A 27 3.21 18.82 54.41
CA ILE A 27 3.11 19.05 52.96
C ILE A 27 2.64 20.49 52.67
N ALA A 28 1.80 21.08 53.53
CA ALA A 28 1.33 22.46 53.38
C ALA A 28 2.41 23.51 53.70
N TRP A 29 3.49 23.16 54.42
CA TRP A 29 4.53 24.10 54.84
C TRP A 29 5.65 24.32 53.83
N ALA A 30 5.64 23.68 52.67
CA ALA A 30 6.69 23.79 51.64
C ALA A 30 6.31 24.64 50.39
N ALA A 31 5.24 25.43 50.47
CA ALA A 31 4.72 26.15 49.30
C ALA A 31 5.00 27.67 49.28
N SER A 32 6.12 28.12 49.82
CA SER A 32 6.61 29.47 49.55
C SER A 32 7.41 29.50 48.25
N ALA A 33 7.19 30.51 47.42
CA ALA A 33 7.97 30.73 46.19
C ALA A 33 9.47 30.72 46.59
N GLN A 34 10.20 29.69 46.16
CA GLN A 34 11.61 29.63 46.42
C GLN A 34 12.32 30.68 45.56
N VAL A 35 12.99 31.61 46.22
CA VAL A 35 13.87 32.55 45.53
C VAL A 35 15.10 31.77 45.07
N LEU A 36 15.37 31.81 43.75
CA LEU A 36 16.48 31.08 43.16
C LEU A 36 17.73 31.94 43.10
N ASP A 37 18.83 31.46 43.67
CA ASP A 37 20.14 32.12 43.54
C ASP A 37 20.66 31.97 42.13
N ALA A 38 20.68 33.09 41.40
CA ALA A 38 21.13 33.15 40.01
C ALA A 38 22.64 32.91 39.83
N ARG A 39 23.43 32.89 40.88
CA ARG A 39 24.90 32.68 40.86
C ARG A 39 25.24 31.18 40.82
N GLN A 40 24.42 30.34 41.38
CA GLN A 40 24.71 28.91 41.54
C GLN A 40 23.98 28.07 40.49
N ILE A 41 24.34 28.23 39.22
CA ILE A 41 23.76 27.46 38.13
C ILE A 41 24.74 26.38 37.65
N PRO A 42 24.35 25.10 37.72
CA PRO A 42 25.19 24.02 37.20
C PRO A 42 25.46 24.15 35.70
N ALA A 43 26.60 23.66 35.23
CA ALA A 43 26.91 23.60 33.80
C ALA A 43 25.90 22.79 32.98
N ALA A 44 25.19 21.85 33.63
CA ALA A 44 24.09 21.08 33.00
C ALA A 44 22.75 21.82 32.94
N GLY A 45 22.72 23.10 33.35
CA GLY A 45 21.49 23.89 33.53
C GLY A 45 20.70 23.46 34.78
N LEU A 46 20.04 24.41 35.39
CA LEU A 46 19.17 24.21 36.56
C LEU A 46 17.71 24.03 36.10
N ASP A 47 17.10 22.88 36.41
CA ASP A 47 15.66 22.73 36.26
C ASP A 47 14.94 23.53 37.35
N ILE A 48 14.27 24.59 36.94
CA ILE A 48 13.54 25.49 37.85
C ILE A 48 12.05 25.12 37.95
N SER A 49 11.55 24.16 37.17
CA SER A 49 10.12 23.80 37.16
C SER A 49 9.56 23.50 38.54
N PRO A 50 10.28 22.83 39.46
CA PRO A 50 9.78 22.59 40.84
C PRO A 50 9.61 23.86 41.69
N SER A 51 10.39 24.91 41.40
CA SER A 51 10.43 26.16 42.18
C SER A 51 9.54 27.27 41.58
N VAL A 52 8.99 27.02 40.39
CA VAL A 52 8.13 27.96 39.69
C VAL A 52 6.67 27.80 40.12
N MET A 53 6.00 28.88 40.41
CA MET A 53 4.56 28.89 40.68
C MET A 53 3.77 29.10 39.39
N ALA A 54 2.64 28.43 39.25
CA ALA A 54 1.81 28.50 38.06
C ALA A 54 0.36 28.94 38.37
N LEU A 55 -0.25 29.64 37.44
CA LEU A 55 -1.64 30.12 37.48
C LEU A 55 -2.33 29.80 36.16
N GLU A 56 -3.46 29.15 36.22
CA GLU A 56 -4.33 28.93 35.05
C GLU A 56 -5.16 30.20 34.76
N ASP A 57 -5.19 30.57 33.49
CA ASP A 57 -6.02 31.65 32.94
C ASP A 57 -6.91 31.08 31.82
N PRO A 58 -8.08 30.49 32.16
CA PRO A 58 -8.95 29.81 31.20
C PRO A 58 -9.48 30.73 30.10
N GLY A 59 -9.68 32.00 30.43
CA GLY A 59 -10.16 33.00 29.45
C GLY A 59 -9.06 33.70 28.67
N GLY A 60 -7.78 33.52 29.05
CA GLY A 60 -6.64 34.19 28.44
C GLY A 60 -6.67 35.73 28.60
N ALA A 61 -7.50 36.23 29.52
CA ALA A 61 -7.81 37.64 29.66
C ALA A 61 -6.88 38.40 30.62
N LEU A 62 -6.10 37.68 31.43
CA LEU A 62 -5.20 38.29 32.39
C LEU A 62 -4.01 38.96 31.72
N GLY A 63 -3.71 40.20 32.11
CA GLY A 63 -2.58 40.98 31.63
C GLY A 63 -1.39 41.01 32.61
N PRO A 64 -0.16 41.30 32.15
CA PRO A 64 1.03 41.27 32.98
C PRO A 64 0.99 42.24 34.18
N ARG A 65 0.33 43.39 34.06
CA ARG A 65 0.19 44.36 35.14
C ARG A 65 -0.70 43.89 36.30
N GLN A 66 -1.55 42.89 36.05
CA GLN A 66 -2.44 42.29 37.06
C GLN A 66 -1.73 41.24 37.90
N MET A 67 -0.62 40.66 37.41
CA MET A 67 0.07 39.53 38.05
C MET A 67 0.58 39.81 39.46
N PRO A 68 1.12 41.01 39.80
CA PRO A 68 1.56 41.34 41.16
C PRO A 68 0.43 41.77 42.09
N THR A 69 -0.81 41.99 41.60
CA THR A 69 -1.93 42.42 42.44
C THR A 69 -2.29 41.33 43.45
N PRO A 70 -2.58 41.68 44.75
CA PRO A 70 -2.79 40.66 45.79
C PRO A 70 -3.79 39.59 45.43
N GLY A 71 -4.94 39.95 44.85
CA GLY A 71 -5.97 38.95 44.48
C GLY A 71 -5.59 37.99 43.33
N ILE A 72 -4.58 38.33 42.52
CA ILE A 72 -4.05 37.43 41.49
C ILE A 72 -2.77 36.72 41.98
N ALA A 73 -1.91 37.44 42.69
CA ALA A 73 -0.65 36.92 43.20
C ALA A 73 -0.84 35.69 44.14
N GLU A 74 -1.92 35.69 44.90
CA GLU A 74 -2.29 34.57 45.83
C GLU A 74 -2.86 33.35 45.11
N ARG A 75 -3.30 33.47 43.87
CA ARG A 75 -3.82 32.35 43.05
C ARG A 75 -2.72 31.49 42.44
N PHE A 76 -1.48 31.96 42.44
CA PHE A 76 -0.36 31.14 41.94
C PHE A 76 -0.12 29.97 42.87
N ALA A 77 -0.16 28.75 42.33
CA ALA A 77 0.05 27.53 43.02
C ALA A 77 1.48 26.99 42.80
N ALA A 78 2.12 26.54 43.87
CA ALA A 78 3.39 25.85 43.81
C ALA A 78 3.20 24.34 43.63
N GLY A 79 4.27 23.64 43.22
CA GLY A 79 4.30 22.17 43.14
C GLY A 79 3.54 21.56 41.94
N LEU A 80 3.07 22.36 41.01
CA LEU A 80 2.45 21.88 39.78
C LEU A 80 3.50 21.41 38.75
N GLY A 81 4.73 21.93 38.82
CA GLY A 81 5.87 21.45 38.03
C GLY A 81 6.40 20.13 38.58
N LYS A 82 6.26 19.05 37.82
CA LYS A 82 6.93 17.79 38.13
C LYS A 82 8.37 17.86 37.62
N ALA A 83 9.26 17.01 38.15
CA ALA A 83 10.65 16.97 37.71
C ALA A 83 10.74 16.92 36.18
N GLY A 84 11.33 17.96 35.60
CA GLY A 84 11.57 18.12 34.17
C GLY A 84 10.60 19.00 33.38
N ALA A 85 9.34 19.19 33.77
CA ALA A 85 8.41 20.09 33.06
C ALA A 85 7.07 20.29 33.77
N PHE A 86 6.38 21.41 33.43
CA PHE A 86 4.92 21.49 33.58
C PHE A 86 4.24 20.78 32.40
N ASN A 87 3.27 19.93 32.71
CA ASN A 87 2.54 19.19 31.69
C ASN A 87 1.04 19.15 32.05
N PHE A 88 0.24 19.85 31.25
CA PHE A 88 -1.21 19.96 31.43
C PHE A 88 -2.00 19.28 30.29
N GLY A 89 -1.34 18.43 29.49
CA GLY A 89 -1.98 17.74 28.35
C GLY A 89 -2.34 18.69 27.22
N ILE A 90 -3.57 18.61 26.73
CA ILE A 90 -4.13 19.54 25.73
C ILE A 90 -5.14 20.42 26.43
N THR A 91 -4.83 21.71 26.53
CA THR A 91 -5.69 22.70 27.20
C THR A 91 -5.81 23.96 26.35
N PRO A 92 -7.00 24.58 26.25
CA PRO A 92 -7.16 25.87 25.60
C PRO A 92 -6.73 27.05 26.49
N SER A 93 -6.52 26.79 27.81
CA SER A 93 -6.18 27.82 28.79
C SER A 93 -4.79 28.40 28.52
N ALA A 94 -4.62 29.68 28.78
CA ALA A 94 -3.31 30.27 28.98
C ALA A 94 -2.83 29.95 30.40
N TRP A 95 -1.53 29.83 30.57
CA TRP A 95 -0.91 29.60 31.86
C TRP A 95 0.14 30.65 32.13
N TRP A 96 0.19 31.14 33.33
CA TRP A 96 1.17 32.09 33.83
C TRP A 96 2.10 31.39 34.81
N PHE A 97 3.41 31.54 34.59
CA PHE A 97 4.46 31.00 35.43
C PHE A 97 5.22 32.14 36.08
N ARG A 98 5.36 32.14 37.42
CA ARG A 98 6.08 33.13 38.19
C ARG A 98 7.30 32.50 38.86
N PHE A 99 8.44 33.13 38.70
CA PHE A 99 9.68 32.78 39.38
C PHE A 99 10.49 34.04 39.71
N THR A 100 11.27 33.98 40.76
CA THR A 100 12.08 35.07 41.26
C THR A 100 13.54 34.66 41.28
N LEU A 101 14.40 35.47 40.71
CA LEU A 101 15.85 35.27 40.69
C LEU A 101 16.49 36.32 41.57
N ASP A 102 17.46 35.88 42.38
CA ASP A 102 18.29 36.71 43.23
C ASP A 102 19.71 36.79 42.69
N ASN A 103 20.24 38.01 42.62
CA ASN A 103 21.66 38.27 42.33
C ASN A 103 22.24 39.03 43.52
N SER A 104 22.75 38.27 44.51
CA SER A 104 23.42 38.82 45.71
C SER A 104 24.86 39.28 45.45
N GLY A 105 25.35 39.22 44.20
CA GLY A 105 26.73 39.58 43.86
C GLY A 105 26.86 41.08 43.46
N ASP A 106 28.10 41.53 43.43
CA ASP A 106 28.51 42.89 43.09
C ASP A 106 28.42 43.23 41.60
N ASP A 107 28.35 42.17 40.75
CA ASP A 107 28.33 42.32 39.30
C ASP A 107 26.93 42.01 38.74
N ALA A 108 26.59 42.68 37.62
CA ALA A 108 25.41 42.34 36.87
C ALA A 108 25.54 40.97 36.21
N LEU A 109 24.53 40.14 36.35
CA LEU A 109 24.52 38.78 35.78
C LEU A 109 23.58 38.68 34.59
N THR A 110 24.04 37.87 33.59
CA THR A 110 23.14 37.42 32.52
C THR A 110 22.89 35.91 32.67
N ARG A 111 21.65 35.50 32.56
CA ARG A 111 21.21 34.09 32.56
C ARG A 111 20.31 33.86 31.35
N VAL A 112 20.16 32.61 30.93
CA VAL A 112 19.30 32.25 29.83
C VAL A 112 18.20 31.31 30.37
N LEU A 113 16.95 31.75 30.24
CA LEU A 113 15.80 30.90 30.47
C LEU A 113 15.50 30.14 29.19
N ASP A 114 15.63 28.83 29.24
CA ASP A 114 15.28 27.92 28.16
C ASP A 114 13.92 27.28 28.43
N VAL A 115 13.02 27.40 27.44
CA VAL A 115 11.71 26.73 27.39
C VAL A 115 11.82 25.60 26.38
N GLY A 116 12.17 24.43 26.86
CA GLY A 116 12.63 23.29 26.07
C GLY A 116 11.56 22.56 25.24
N TYR A 117 10.57 23.26 24.66
CA TYR A 117 9.54 22.64 23.82
C TYR A 117 9.18 23.56 22.64
N ALA A 118 9.47 23.12 21.42
CA ALA A 118 9.43 23.95 20.21
C ALA A 118 8.00 24.25 19.68
N ARG A 119 6.95 23.59 20.20
CA ARG A 119 5.58 23.64 19.65
C ARG A 119 4.59 24.49 20.44
N LEU A 120 5.06 25.35 21.33
CA LEU A 120 4.19 26.27 22.05
C LEU A 120 3.69 27.38 21.10
N SER A 121 2.38 27.56 21.02
CA SER A 121 1.77 28.49 20.06
C SER A 121 2.11 29.94 20.38
N HIS A 122 2.07 30.30 21.66
CA HIS A 122 2.37 31.66 22.15
C HIS A 122 3.18 31.59 23.44
N VAL A 123 4.32 32.25 23.47
CA VAL A 123 5.21 32.34 24.64
C VAL A 123 5.59 33.82 24.85
N ALA A 124 5.28 34.36 25.99
CA ALA A 124 5.58 35.76 26.31
C ALA A 124 6.24 35.85 27.68
N LEU A 125 7.45 36.37 27.72
CA LEU A 125 8.17 36.69 28.96
C LEU A 125 7.95 38.17 29.31
N TYR A 126 7.60 38.40 30.55
CA TYR A 126 7.38 39.73 31.10
C TYR A 126 8.30 39.95 32.30
N GLN A 127 8.92 41.12 32.33
CA GLN A 127 9.66 41.64 33.45
C GLN A 127 8.98 42.97 33.87
N LEU A 128 8.54 43.04 35.11
CA LEU A 128 8.01 44.25 35.66
C LEU A 128 9.11 44.98 36.43
N ALA A 129 9.37 46.20 36.06
CA ALA A 129 10.28 47.07 36.79
C ALA A 129 9.55 47.81 37.91
N ASP A 130 10.27 48.29 38.92
CA ASP A 130 9.72 48.98 40.10
C ASP A 130 9.03 50.31 39.73
N ASP A 131 9.37 50.89 38.58
CA ASP A 131 8.75 52.08 38.00
C ASP A 131 7.40 51.84 37.31
N GLY A 132 6.92 50.58 37.32
CA GLY A 132 5.70 50.13 36.65
C GLY A 132 5.85 49.91 35.14
N THR A 133 7.06 50.05 34.59
CA THR A 133 7.31 49.70 33.18
C THR A 133 7.31 48.19 33.00
N VAL A 134 6.70 47.71 31.89
CA VAL A 134 6.64 46.31 31.54
C VAL A 134 7.54 46.08 30.34
N ARG A 135 8.65 45.38 30.54
CA ARG A 135 9.46 44.86 29.45
C ARG A 135 8.89 43.50 29.03
N SER A 136 8.63 43.32 27.76
CA SER A 136 8.08 42.04 27.27
C SER A 136 8.81 41.56 26.01
N VAL A 137 8.92 40.28 25.93
CA VAL A 137 9.37 39.54 24.72
C VAL A 137 8.29 38.54 24.37
N VAL A 138 7.69 38.71 23.21
CA VAL A 138 6.59 37.85 22.74
C VAL A 138 7.06 37.06 21.54
N THR A 139 6.91 35.75 21.60
CA THR A 139 7.27 34.82 20.55
C THR A 139 6.34 33.61 20.58
N GLY A 140 6.60 32.59 19.79
CA GLY A 140 5.81 31.36 19.70
C GLY A 140 5.90 30.74 18.31
N VAL A 141 5.20 29.63 18.11
CA VAL A 141 5.11 29.03 16.77
C VAL A 141 4.31 29.92 15.82
N THR A 142 3.32 30.64 16.34
CA THR A 142 2.47 31.56 15.56
C THR A 142 3.16 32.90 15.24
N ALA A 143 4.26 33.23 15.93
CA ALA A 143 5.02 34.44 15.67
C ALA A 143 6.17 34.18 14.65
N PRO A 144 6.68 35.21 13.94
CA PRO A 144 7.85 35.06 13.07
C PRO A 144 9.07 34.51 13.84
N PHE A 145 9.94 33.75 13.17
CA PHE A 145 11.14 33.20 13.81
C PHE A 145 12.08 34.31 14.35
N ALA A 146 12.13 35.43 13.64
CA ALA A 146 12.89 36.62 14.05
C ALA A 146 12.43 37.25 15.38
N SER A 147 11.24 36.89 15.90
CA SER A 147 10.77 37.34 17.22
C SER A 147 11.50 36.66 18.39
N ARG A 148 12.28 35.61 18.14
CA ARG A 148 13.06 34.91 19.15
C ARG A 148 14.31 35.70 19.52
N PRO A 149 14.53 36.01 20.79
CA PRO A 149 15.72 36.78 21.21
C PRO A 149 17.04 36.04 20.94
N ILE A 150 17.00 34.72 20.98
CA ILE A 150 18.10 33.83 20.63
C ILE A 150 17.63 32.97 19.46
N ALA A 151 18.40 32.91 18.37
CA ALA A 151 18.09 32.14 17.16
C ALA A 151 18.21 30.64 17.43
N TRP A 152 17.25 30.09 18.16
CA TRP A 152 17.19 28.72 18.64
C TRP A 152 15.89 28.03 18.22
N ARG A 153 15.94 26.74 17.94
CA ARG A 153 14.74 25.96 17.52
C ARG A 153 13.64 25.86 18.58
N GLN A 154 13.98 26.06 19.84
CA GLN A 154 13.07 26.20 20.98
C GLN A 154 12.99 27.66 21.39
N PHE A 155 12.54 27.98 22.60
CA PHE A 155 12.39 29.37 23.05
C PHE A 155 13.37 29.66 24.16
N ALA A 156 14.28 30.60 23.95
CA ALA A 156 15.28 30.99 24.93
C ALA A 156 15.28 32.50 25.12
N PHE A 157 15.33 32.93 26.37
CA PHE A 157 15.21 34.35 26.76
C PHE A 157 16.42 34.76 27.58
N PRO A 158 17.18 35.76 27.17
CA PRO A 158 18.25 36.32 27.99
C PRO A 158 17.64 37.14 29.14
N LEU A 159 18.00 36.83 30.38
CA LEU A 159 17.58 37.49 31.61
C LEU A 159 18.78 38.27 32.13
N ARG A 160 18.62 39.60 32.30
CA ARG A 160 19.64 40.47 32.88
C ARG A 160 19.25 40.84 34.29
N LEU A 161 20.12 40.59 35.25
CA LEU A 161 19.94 40.85 36.67
C LEU A 161 20.99 41.88 37.08
N ALA A 162 20.58 43.02 37.67
CA ALA A 162 21.48 44.00 38.22
C ALA A 162 22.22 43.41 39.45
N ALA A 163 23.32 44.02 39.84
CA ALA A 163 23.98 43.70 41.09
C ALA A 163 23.04 43.95 42.28
N HIS A 164 23.12 43.14 43.31
CA HIS A 164 22.34 43.23 44.57
C HIS A 164 20.81 43.40 44.31
N SER A 165 20.27 42.65 43.30
CA SER A 165 18.86 42.78 42.93
C SER A 165 18.12 41.47 42.93
N GLN A 166 16.88 41.53 43.39
CA GLN A 166 15.91 40.44 43.27
C GLN A 166 14.88 40.82 42.20
N GLN A 167 14.69 39.96 41.20
CA GLN A 167 13.80 40.24 40.09
C GLN A 167 12.80 39.12 39.89
N THR A 168 11.53 39.48 39.73
CA THR A 168 10.44 38.54 39.44
C THR A 168 10.06 38.61 37.98
N PHE A 169 9.98 37.42 37.38
CA PHE A 169 9.62 37.20 35.98
C PHE A 169 8.29 36.47 35.89
N TYR A 170 7.52 36.84 34.88
CA TYR A 170 6.26 36.20 34.54
C TYR A 170 6.35 35.67 33.10
N LEU A 171 6.13 34.38 32.94
CA LEU A 171 6.10 33.74 31.63
C LEU A 171 4.65 33.30 31.34
N ARG A 172 4.07 33.87 30.28
CA ARG A 172 2.74 33.48 29.79
C ARG A 172 2.91 32.51 28.64
N VAL A 173 2.28 31.35 28.75
CA VAL A 173 2.32 30.30 27.71
C VAL A 173 0.89 29.92 27.33
N GLN A 174 0.66 29.75 26.05
CA GLN A 174 -0.57 29.16 25.51
C GLN A 174 -0.22 28.24 24.34
N SER A 175 -0.86 27.06 24.28
CA SER A 175 -0.59 26.09 23.25
C SER A 175 -1.88 25.49 22.70
N LEU A 176 -1.93 25.33 21.39
CA LEU A 176 -3.00 24.62 20.69
C LEU A 176 -2.73 23.11 20.59
N THR A 177 -1.52 22.69 20.98
CA THR A 177 -1.08 21.29 20.97
C THR A 177 -0.79 20.84 22.40
N ALA A 178 -0.01 19.78 22.60
CA ALA A 178 0.39 19.34 23.93
C ALA A 178 1.07 20.48 24.70
N PHE A 179 0.62 20.71 25.93
CA PHE A 179 1.14 21.73 26.81
C PHE A 179 2.26 21.17 27.68
N ILE A 180 3.48 21.30 27.20
CA ILE A 180 4.70 20.82 27.88
C ILE A 180 5.63 22.02 28.02
N VAL A 181 5.96 22.43 29.25
CA VAL A 181 6.80 23.60 29.51
C VAL A 181 7.94 23.17 30.46
N PRO A 182 9.05 22.64 29.91
CA PRO A 182 10.28 22.48 30.67
C PRO A 182 10.92 23.86 30.85
N LEU A 183 11.30 24.21 32.05
CA LEU A 183 11.94 25.47 32.37
C LEU A 183 13.33 25.21 32.94
N ARG A 184 14.35 25.59 32.19
CA ARG A 184 15.75 25.49 32.63
C ARG A 184 16.43 26.84 32.61
N LEU A 185 17.22 27.08 33.63
CA LEU A 185 18.05 28.27 33.72
C LEU A 185 19.50 27.89 33.45
N TRP A 186 20.15 28.66 32.57
CA TRP A 186 21.50 28.39 32.12
C TRP A 186 22.41 29.59 32.32
N GLU A 187 23.68 29.29 32.49
CA GLU A 187 24.76 30.26 32.21
C GLU A 187 24.90 30.39 30.68
N PRO A 188 25.17 31.64 30.13
CA PRO A 188 25.22 31.84 28.69
C PRO A 188 26.19 30.91 27.96
N ALA A 189 27.42 30.75 28.45
CA ALA A 189 28.41 29.85 27.86
C ALA A 189 27.97 28.37 27.87
N ALA A 190 27.38 27.91 28.97
CA ALA A 190 26.85 26.56 29.09
C ALA A 190 25.64 26.33 28.15
N PHE A 191 24.80 27.34 27.95
CA PHE A 191 23.71 27.29 26.99
C PHE A 191 24.19 27.19 25.54
N GLU A 192 25.24 27.93 25.17
CA GLU A 192 25.86 27.82 23.83
C GLU A 192 26.41 26.39 23.57
N HIS A 193 27.06 25.80 24.56
CA HIS A 193 27.48 24.40 24.48
C HIS A 193 26.29 23.43 24.36
N HIS A 194 25.20 23.68 25.10
CA HIS A 194 23.97 22.90 25.01
C HIS A 194 23.34 23.00 23.61
N MET A 195 23.24 24.21 23.06
CA MET A 195 22.76 24.43 21.69
C MET A 195 23.60 23.68 20.64
N ALA A 196 24.93 23.75 20.77
CA ALA A 196 25.84 23.05 19.86
C ALA A 196 25.69 21.53 19.94
N ALA A 197 25.60 20.98 21.15
CA ALA A 197 25.39 19.55 21.36
C ALA A 197 24.04 19.07 20.80
N ASP A 198 22.98 19.83 21.02
CA ASP A 198 21.67 19.54 20.44
C ASP A 198 21.69 19.63 18.91
N ALA A 199 22.30 20.68 18.34
CA ALA A 199 22.46 20.82 16.90
C ALA A 199 23.22 19.64 16.29
N ALA A 200 24.28 19.16 16.96
CA ALA A 200 25.02 17.96 16.54
C ALA A 200 24.13 16.71 16.58
N ALA A 201 23.32 16.52 17.64
CA ALA A 201 22.41 15.39 17.74
C ALA A 201 21.33 15.42 16.63
N GLN A 202 20.79 16.61 16.32
CA GLN A 202 19.87 16.77 15.19
C GLN A 202 20.57 16.48 13.85
N ALA A 203 21.78 17.01 13.64
CA ALA A 203 22.56 16.77 12.43
C ALA A 203 22.88 15.27 12.23
N TRP A 204 23.17 14.54 13.30
CA TRP A 204 23.35 13.09 13.26
C TRP A 204 22.10 12.37 12.72
N TYR A 205 20.94 12.67 13.28
CA TYR A 205 19.68 12.03 12.84
C TYR A 205 19.37 12.36 11.39
N PHE A 206 19.38 13.65 11.01
CA PHE A 206 19.04 14.06 9.65
C PHE A 206 20.09 13.65 8.63
N GLY A 207 21.37 13.64 9.01
CA GLY A 207 22.47 13.11 8.18
C GLY A 207 22.29 11.62 7.90
N MET A 208 21.95 10.83 8.92
CA MET A 208 21.63 9.41 8.74
C MET A 208 20.41 9.23 7.83
N ALA A 209 19.34 9.98 8.04
CA ALA A 209 18.14 9.92 7.20
C ALA A 209 18.46 10.29 5.74
N ALA A 210 19.24 11.34 5.52
CA ALA A 210 19.70 11.77 4.19
C ALA A 210 20.56 10.68 3.51
N ALA A 211 21.49 10.07 4.24
CA ALA A 211 22.30 8.96 3.73
C ALA A 211 21.44 7.77 3.32
N MET A 212 20.45 7.39 4.14
CA MET A 212 19.51 6.31 3.83
C MET A 212 18.64 6.62 2.61
N VAL A 213 18.15 7.86 2.49
CA VAL A 213 17.41 8.35 1.33
C VAL A 213 18.25 8.28 0.07
N LEU A 214 19.46 8.85 0.10
CA LEU A 214 20.36 8.87 -1.05
C LEU A 214 20.75 7.46 -1.49
N PHE A 215 21.15 6.61 -0.55
CA PHE A 215 21.52 5.22 -0.83
C PHE A 215 20.38 4.43 -1.50
N ASN A 216 19.18 4.50 -0.93
CA ASN A 216 18.04 3.78 -1.50
C ASN A 216 17.54 4.40 -2.81
N LEU A 217 17.70 5.71 -3.00
CA LEU A 217 17.41 6.37 -4.27
C LEU A 217 18.35 5.90 -5.38
N LEU A 218 19.65 5.78 -5.09
CA LEU A 218 20.64 5.24 -6.04
C LEU A 218 20.33 3.78 -6.39
N ILE A 219 19.95 2.97 -5.40
CA ILE A 219 19.52 1.59 -5.64
C ILE A 219 18.27 1.57 -6.51
N PHE A 220 17.29 2.45 -6.25
CA PHE A 220 16.10 2.57 -7.09
C PHE A 220 16.44 2.92 -8.55
N ILE A 221 17.33 3.89 -8.77
CA ILE A 221 17.75 4.29 -10.12
C ILE A 221 18.39 3.11 -10.86
N TRP A 222 19.20 2.31 -10.17
CA TRP A 222 19.90 1.17 -10.76
C TRP A 222 19.00 -0.04 -10.98
N LEU A 223 18.18 -0.42 -9.98
CA LEU A 223 17.35 -1.62 -10.03
C LEU A 223 15.95 -1.39 -10.62
N ARG A 224 15.47 -0.13 -10.62
CA ARG A 224 14.11 0.26 -11.02
C ARG A 224 12.99 -0.41 -10.20
N GLU A 225 13.32 -0.95 -9.02
CA GLU A 225 12.36 -1.60 -8.12
C GLU A 225 11.66 -0.55 -7.23
N ARG A 226 10.33 -0.43 -7.38
CA ARG A 226 9.50 0.61 -6.72
C ARG A 226 9.55 0.58 -5.20
N ILE A 227 9.90 -0.57 -4.61
CA ILE A 227 9.95 -0.71 -3.15
C ILE A 227 10.99 0.23 -2.52
N PHE A 228 12.15 0.45 -3.18
CA PHE A 228 13.16 1.39 -2.72
C PHE A 228 12.66 2.84 -2.76
N LEU A 229 11.86 3.18 -3.76
CA LEU A 229 11.24 4.50 -3.86
C LEU A 229 10.21 4.74 -2.74
N PHE A 230 9.41 3.73 -2.38
CA PHE A 230 8.48 3.84 -1.25
C PHE A 230 9.21 4.01 0.08
N TYR A 231 10.36 3.34 0.26
CA TYR A 231 11.22 3.55 1.41
C TYR A 231 11.75 5.00 1.46
N VAL A 232 12.24 5.53 0.34
CA VAL A 232 12.71 6.92 0.22
C VAL A 232 11.62 7.90 0.64
N PHE A 233 10.40 7.75 0.11
CA PHE A 233 9.27 8.61 0.48
C PHE A 233 8.91 8.49 1.95
N PHE A 234 8.92 7.29 2.51
CA PHE A 234 8.63 7.07 3.91
C PHE A 234 9.65 7.78 4.82
N VAL A 235 10.94 7.53 4.61
CA VAL A 235 12.01 8.13 5.42
C VAL A 235 12.02 9.66 5.28
N SER A 236 11.86 10.18 4.06
CA SER A 236 11.80 11.63 3.81
C SER A 236 10.61 12.28 4.52
N SER A 237 9.44 11.65 4.46
CA SER A 237 8.22 12.15 5.11
C SER A 237 8.34 12.12 6.63
N MET A 238 8.93 11.05 7.19
CA MET A 238 9.18 10.93 8.63
C MET A 238 10.21 11.96 9.11
N ALA A 239 11.30 12.14 8.36
CA ALA A 239 12.30 13.16 8.67
C ALA A 239 11.68 14.56 8.64
N PHE A 240 10.85 14.87 7.64
CA PHE A 240 10.13 16.15 7.57
C PHE A 240 9.15 16.33 8.74
N ALA A 241 8.42 15.29 9.13
CA ALA A 241 7.53 15.32 10.30
C ALA A 241 8.29 15.67 11.59
N LEU A 242 9.43 15.02 11.80
CA LEU A 242 10.29 15.25 12.98
C LEU A 242 10.99 16.61 12.94
N ALA A 243 11.39 17.09 11.76
CA ALA A 243 11.89 18.45 11.60
C ALA A 243 10.83 19.49 12.01
N GLY A 244 9.57 19.29 11.59
CA GLY A 244 8.43 20.12 12.01
C GLY A 244 8.18 20.03 13.51
N GLN A 245 8.15 18.81 14.07
CA GLN A 245 7.94 18.59 15.51
C GLN A 245 9.01 19.24 16.37
N ASN A 246 10.27 19.20 15.93
CA ASN A 246 11.42 19.71 16.68
C ASN A 246 11.70 21.20 16.42
N GLY A 247 10.88 21.89 15.62
CA GLY A 247 11.02 23.32 15.34
C GLY A 247 12.03 23.71 14.28
N LEU A 248 12.68 22.73 13.62
CA LEU A 248 13.68 22.96 12.58
C LEU A 248 13.08 23.52 11.30
N VAL A 249 11.85 23.08 10.93
CA VAL A 249 11.14 23.65 9.77
C VAL A 249 10.97 25.16 9.94
N LYS A 250 10.61 25.63 11.15
CA LYS A 250 10.46 27.05 11.44
C LYS A 250 11.79 27.80 11.39
N GLN A 251 12.87 27.15 11.79
CA GLN A 251 14.21 27.74 11.81
C GLN A 251 14.83 27.87 10.42
N PHE A 252 14.68 26.87 9.55
CA PHE A 252 15.39 26.78 8.27
C PHE A 252 14.49 27.06 7.05
N MET A 253 13.17 26.95 7.20
CA MET A 253 12.20 27.25 6.14
C MET A 253 11.35 28.47 6.58
N PRO A 254 11.76 29.70 6.26
CA PRO A 254 11.12 30.91 6.75
C PRO A 254 9.79 31.20 6.02
N PHE A 255 8.89 30.23 5.97
CA PHE A 255 7.51 30.51 5.61
C PHE A 255 6.88 31.27 6.78
N GLU A 256 6.68 32.56 6.63
CA GLU A 256 6.11 33.45 7.69
C GLU A 256 4.63 33.16 8.00
N SER A 257 4.02 32.24 7.26
CA SER A 257 2.64 31.86 7.49
C SER A 257 2.48 31.12 8.83
N PRO A 258 1.73 31.64 9.79
CA PRO A 258 1.57 31.03 11.12
C PRO A 258 1.01 29.60 11.05
N TRP A 259 0.06 29.36 10.14
CA TRP A 259 -0.60 28.06 10.01
C TRP A 259 0.33 26.97 9.47
N TRP A 260 1.32 27.31 8.62
CA TRP A 260 2.26 26.35 8.05
C TRP A 260 3.13 25.70 9.12
N SER A 261 3.60 26.47 10.09
CA SER A 261 4.45 25.98 11.17
C SER A 261 3.77 24.94 12.06
N ASP A 262 2.47 25.11 12.32
CA ASP A 262 1.68 24.15 13.09
C ASP A 262 1.34 22.89 12.29
N LEU A 263 1.09 23.05 11.00
CA LEU A 263 0.66 21.96 10.14
C LEU A 263 1.82 21.12 9.57
N ALA A 264 3.04 21.67 9.47
CA ALA A 264 4.18 20.98 8.86
C ALA A 264 4.42 19.58 9.44
N SER A 265 4.37 19.42 10.75
CA SER A 265 4.51 18.09 11.39
C SER A 265 3.32 17.17 11.07
N THR A 266 2.11 17.70 11.01
CA THR A 266 0.89 16.94 10.70
C THR A 266 0.90 16.46 9.25
N PHE A 267 1.30 17.32 8.31
CA PHE A 267 1.55 16.94 6.91
C PHE A 267 2.60 15.82 6.83
N GLY A 268 3.73 16.03 7.50
CA GLY A 268 4.81 15.04 7.52
C GLY A 268 4.35 13.67 8.04
N TYR A 269 3.63 13.61 9.16
CA TYR A 269 3.12 12.35 9.71
C TYR A 269 2.06 11.70 8.82
N SER A 270 1.15 12.47 8.22
CA SER A 270 0.17 11.93 7.28
C SER A 270 0.85 11.29 6.07
N PHE A 271 1.83 11.97 5.47
CA PHE A 271 2.61 11.40 4.37
C PHE A 271 3.45 10.20 4.81
N ALA A 272 4.04 10.24 6.02
CA ALA A 272 4.82 9.12 6.54
C ALA A 272 3.95 7.87 6.74
N ILE A 273 2.72 8.01 7.25
CA ILE A 273 1.78 6.89 7.36
C ILE A 273 1.38 6.38 5.98
N ALA A 274 1.00 7.26 5.04
CA ALA A 274 0.61 6.87 3.70
C ALA A 274 1.74 6.08 3.00
N THR A 275 2.95 6.62 3.03
CA THR A 275 4.12 6.01 2.37
C THR A 275 4.62 4.76 3.10
N GLY A 276 4.54 4.75 4.45
CA GLY A 276 4.85 3.58 5.28
C GLY A 276 3.89 2.42 5.05
N LEU A 277 2.57 2.68 4.98
CA LEU A 277 1.58 1.68 4.60
C LEU A 277 1.79 1.17 3.17
N GLN A 278 2.13 2.05 2.23
CA GLN A 278 2.44 1.67 0.86
C GLN A 278 3.73 0.84 0.78
N PHE A 279 4.75 1.19 1.56
CA PHE A 279 5.98 0.39 1.68
C PHE A 279 5.69 -0.99 2.28
N MET A 280 4.92 -1.06 3.37
CA MET A 280 4.48 -2.33 3.98
C MET A 280 3.73 -3.22 2.98
N ARG A 281 2.78 -2.65 2.22
CA ARG A 281 2.04 -3.36 1.16
C ARG A 281 2.97 -3.99 0.13
N SER A 282 3.99 -3.22 -0.28
CA SER A 282 4.98 -3.67 -1.26
C SER A 282 5.94 -4.72 -0.68
N LEU A 283 6.39 -4.54 0.57
CA LEU A 283 7.34 -5.44 1.23
C LEU A 283 6.72 -6.82 1.53
N LEU A 284 5.46 -6.84 2.01
CA LEU A 284 4.74 -8.06 2.38
C LEU A 284 3.93 -8.66 1.23
N ASP A 285 3.93 -8.02 0.06
CA ASP A 285 3.11 -8.39 -1.10
C ASP A 285 1.65 -8.68 -0.70
N THR A 286 1.04 -7.73 0.01
CA THR A 286 -0.30 -7.89 0.58
C THR A 286 -1.37 -8.14 -0.48
N ARG A 287 -1.14 -7.69 -1.71
CA ARG A 287 -2.05 -7.91 -2.84
C ARG A 287 -2.26 -9.41 -3.13
N GLN A 288 -1.20 -10.20 -3.05
CA GLN A 288 -1.25 -11.64 -3.31
C GLN A 288 -1.50 -12.44 -2.03
N THR A 289 -0.87 -12.04 -0.92
CA THR A 289 -0.89 -12.80 0.33
C THR A 289 -2.09 -12.48 1.23
N LEU A 290 -2.59 -11.24 1.22
CA LEU A 290 -3.57 -10.70 2.18
C LEU A 290 -4.61 -9.80 1.48
N ALA A 291 -5.23 -10.23 0.38
CA ALA A 291 -6.04 -9.41 -0.52
C ALA A 291 -7.16 -8.60 0.19
N ARG A 292 -7.80 -9.15 1.23
CA ARG A 292 -8.85 -8.45 2.00
C ARG A 292 -8.28 -7.24 2.76
N TRP A 293 -7.11 -7.39 3.36
CA TRP A 293 -6.42 -6.32 4.06
C TRP A 293 -5.82 -5.29 3.10
N ASP A 294 -5.39 -5.71 1.91
CA ASP A 294 -4.85 -4.81 0.89
C ASP A 294 -5.83 -3.72 0.47
N VAL A 295 -7.11 -4.04 0.40
CA VAL A 295 -8.17 -3.05 0.08
C VAL A 295 -8.24 -1.97 1.17
N ALA A 296 -8.26 -2.38 2.44
CA ALA A 296 -8.30 -1.45 3.57
C ALA A 296 -7.04 -0.58 3.62
N LEU A 297 -5.85 -1.20 3.47
CA LEU A 297 -4.59 -0.48 3.42
C LEU A 297 -4.53 0.54 2.28
N ARG A 298 -5.04 0.20 1.10
CA ARG A 298 -5.10 1.10 -0.06
C ARG A 298 -6.00 2.30 0.21
N ALA A 299 -7.17 2.06 0.79
CA ALA A 299 -8.08 3.14 1.19
C ALA A 299 -7.41 4.08 2.20
N MET A 300 -6.70 3.54 3.19
CA MET A 300 -5.95 4.32 4.17
C MET A 300 -4.80 5.11 3.54
N VAL A 301 -4.03 4.51 2.61
CA VAL A 301 -2.98 5.22 1.87
C VAL A 301 -3.55 6.46 1.17
N TRP A 302 -4.65 6.32 0.44
CA TRP A 302 -5.30 7.45 -0.23
C TRP A 302 -5.85 8.47 0.76
N PHE A 303 -6.45 8.01 1.86
CA PHE A 303 -6.95 8.91 2.90
C PHE A 303 -5.82 9.76 3.48
N PHE A 304 -4.70 9.16 3.91
CA PHE A 304 -3.57 9.91 4.49
C PHE A 304 -2.80 10.74 3.47
N LEU A 305 -2.84 10.38 2.19
CA LEU A 305 -2.25 11.18 1.12
C LEU A 305 -3.07 12.45 0.84
N LEU A 306 -4.40 12.37 0.93
CA LEU A 306 -5.32 13.47 0.61
C LEU A 306 -5.70 14.31 1.84
N SER A 307 -5.71 13.74 3.04
CA SER A 307 -6.11 14.43 4.28
C SER A 307 -5.37 15.74 4.55
N PRO A 308 -4.05 15.88 4.24
CA PRO A 308 -3.36 17.15 4.44
C PRO A 308 -3.99 18.34 3.69
N ALA A 309 -4.62 18.11 2.54
CA ALA A 309 -5.29 19.16 1.78
C ALA A 309 -6.52 19.73 2.50
N VAL A 310 -7.10 18.98 3.44
CA VAL A 310 -8.31 19.37 4.18
C VAL A 310 -7.98 20.09 5.49
N PHE A 311 -6.87 19.77 6.14
CA PHE A 311 -6.49 20.33 7.44
C PHE A 311 -6.46 21.86 7.51
N PRO A 312 -5.96 22.62 6.50
CA PRO A 312 -5.94 24.07 6.55
C PRO A 312 -7.32 24.70 6.66
N PHE A 313 -8.36 24.02 6.18
CA PHE A 313 -9.73 24.56 6.11
C PHE A 313 -10.61 24.17 7.30
N THR A 314 -10.22 23.15 8.07
CA THR A 314 -11.06 22.56 9.11
C THR A 314 -10.65 22.94 10.53
N GLY A 315 -9.50 23.60 10.69
CA GLY A 315 -9.01 24.05 11.99
C GLY A 315 -8.93 22.92 13.02
N GLN A 316 -9.26 23.23 14.28
CA GLN A 316 -9.15 22.27 15.40
C GLN A 316 -10.28 21.24 15.46
N THR A 317 -11.36 21.42 14.70
CA THR A 317 -12.56 20.55 14.78
C THR A 317 -12.27 19.09 14.39
N LEU A 318 -11.31 18.85 13.51
CA LEU A 318 -10.95 17.51 13.05
C LEU A 318 -9.81 16.83 13.84
N ILE A 319 -9.21 17.50 14.84
CA ILE A 319 -8.09 16.91 15.61
C ILE A 319 -8.51 15.61 16.30
N LYS A 320 -9.68 15.59 16.96
CA LYS A 320 -10.18 14.41 17.65
C LYS A 320 -10.53 13.26 16.71
N PRO A 321 -11.35 13.46 15.64
CA PRO A 321 -11.62 12.39 14.68
C PRO A 321 -10.36 11.93 13.94
N ALA A 322 -9.43 12.84 13.63
CA ALA A 322 -8.15 12.45 13.03
C ALA A 322 -7.35 11.51 13.93
N ALA A 323 -7.26 11.77 15.23
CA ALA A 323 -6.57 10.89 16.18
C ALA A 323 -7.12 9.46 16.18
N VAL A 324 -8.44 9.30 16.07
CA VAL A 324 -9.08 7.98 15.95
C VAL A 324 -8.64 7.26 14.66
N ILE A 325 -8.57 7.98 13.55
CA ILE A 325 -8.16 7.40 12.26
C ILE A 325 -6.68 7.02 12.27
N TYR A 326 -5.81 7.84 12.91
CA TYR A 326 -4.40 7.48 13.12
C TYR A 326 -4.27 6.20 13.93
N LEU A 327 -5.03 6.08 15.04
CA LEU A 327 -5.04 4.85 15.86
C LEU A 327 -5.53 3.64 15.05
N LEU A 328 -6.59 3.80 14.27
CA LEU A 328 -7.11 2.74 13.41
C LEU A 328 -6.06 2.27 12.40
N ALA A 329 -5.30 3.19 11.80
CA ALA A 329 -4.23 2.85 10.86
C ALA A 329 -3.13 2.02 11.54
N ILE A 330 -2.75 2.37 12.77
CA ILE A 330 -1.78 1.61 13.56
C ILE A 330 -2.31 0.20 13.86
N LEU A 331 -3.58 0.08 14.26
CA LEU A 331 -4.20 -1.23 14.56
C LEU A 331 -4.31 -2.12 13.33
N VAL A 332 -4.69 -1.55 12.19
CA VAL A 332 -4.75 -2.29 10.91
C VAL A 332 -3.35 -2.73 10.48
N ALA A 333 -2.36 -1.84 10.56
CA ALA A 333 -0.96 -2.19 10.26
C ALA A 333 -0.46 -3.32 11.18
N ALA A 334 -0.71 -3.23 12.49
CA ALA A 334 -0.35 -4.27 13.45
C ALA A 334 -1.03 -5.62 13.13
N ALA A 335 -2.32 -5.61 12.79
CA ALA A 335 -3.04 -6.82 12.41
C ALA A 335 -2.45 -7.48 11.15
N VAL A 336 -2.07 -6.68 10.16
CA VAL A 336 -1.41 -7.17 8.94
C VAL A 336 -0.04 -7.77 9.24
N ILE A 337 0.76 -7.12 10.09
CA ILE A 337 2.07 -7.63 10.52
C ILE A 337 1.89 -8.97 11.23
N VAL A 338 0.99 -9.05 12.23
CA VAL A 338 0.71 -10.28 12.98
C VAL A 338 0.28 -11.41 12.04
N GLN A 339 -0.59 -11.11 11.08
CA GLN A 339 -1.05 -12.10 10.12
C GLN A 339 0.07 -12.56 9.17
N GLY A 340 0.98 -11.66 8.78
CA GLY A 340 2.20 -12.00 8.04
C GLY A 340 3.14 -12.92 8.85
N VAL A 341 3.30 -12.63 10.14
CA VAL A 341 4.09 -13.46 11.08
C VAL A 341 3.46 -14.85 11.24
N VAL A 342 2.14 -14.94 11.43
CA VAL A 342 1.40 -16.21 11.52
C VAL A 342 1.58 -17.04 10.24
N ARG A 343 1.62 -16.39 9.08
CA ARG A 343 1.92 -17.03 7.78
C ARG A 343 3.40 -17.32 7.55
N ARG A 344 4.25 -17.11 8.55
CA ARG A 344 5.70 -17.32 8.50
C ARG A 344 6.42 -16.54 7.40
N GLN A 345 5.89 -15.37 7.01
CA GLN A 345 6.55 -14.50 6.07
C GLN A 345 7.78 -13.86 6.72
N ARG A 346 8.97 -14.15 6.23
CA ARG A 346 10.23 -13.64 6.79
C ARG A 346 10.28 -12.10 6.82
N SER A 347 9.82 -11.45 5.77
CA SER A 347 9.74 -9.98 5.70
C SER A 347 8.84 -9.37 6.79
N ALA A 348 7.80 -10.09 7.25
CA ALA A 348 6.90 -9.61 8.30
C ALA A 348 7.59 -9.56 9.68
N TYR A 349 8.53 -10.47 9.97
CA TYR A 349 9.31 -10.42 11.20
C TYR A 349 10.20 -9.18 11.25
N PHE A 350 10.96 -8.92 10.18
CA PHE A 350 11.83 -7.73 10.12
C PHE A 350 11.03 -6.43 10.19
N TYR A 351 9.95 -6.35 9.40
CA TYR A 351 9.07 -5.17 9.45
C TYR A 351 8.43 -4.99 10.82
N GLY A 352 7.99 -6.07 11.46
CA GLY A 352 7.39 -6.05 12.79
C GLY A 352 8.34 -5.52 13.86
N VAL A 353 9.60 -5.94 13.85
CA VAL A 353 10.62 -5.44 14.79
C VAL A 353 10.89 -3.95 14.54
N ALA A 354 10.99 -3.52 13.29
CA ALA A 354 11.16 -2.12 12.93
C ALA A 354 9.95 -1.26 13.39
N ALA A 355 8.73 -1.72 13.12
CA ALA A 355 7.50 -1.05 13.55
C ALA A 355 7.38 -0.96 15.08
N LEU A 356 7.82 -1.99 15.81
CA LEU A 356 7.87 -1.97 17.28
C LEU A 356 8.84 -0.92 17.81
N ALA A 357 9.99 -0.71 17.18
CA ALA A 357 10.96 0.32 17.58
C ALA A 357 10.34 1.72 17.43
N LEU A 358 9.69 2.01 16.30
CA LEU A 358 8.96 3.27 16.11
C LEU A 358 7.80 3.42 17.09
N ALA A 359 6.99 2.38 17.26
CA ALA A 359 5.85 2.38 18.18
C ALA A 359 6.27 2.63 19.64
N ALA A 360 7.39 2.07 20.07
CA ALA A 360 7.95 2.33 21.40
C ALA A 360 8.34 3.81 21.56
N GLY A 361 9.02 4.40 20.58
CA GLY A 361 9.34 5.82 20.56
C GLY A 361 8.10 6.71 20.58
N ALA A 362 7.09 6.36 19.78
CA ALA A 362 5.80 7.06 19.75
C ALA A 362 5.05 6.94 21.10
N LEU A 363 5.03 5.77 21.69
CA LEU A 363 4.40 5.55 22.99
C LEU A 363 5.04 6.38 24.09
N VAL A 364 6.37 6.40 24.16
CA VAL A 364 7.10 7.25 25.13
C VAL A 364 6.77 8.72 24.91
N ASN A 365 6.70 9.18 23.65
CA ASN A 365 6.35 10.55 23.33
C ASN A 365 4.91 10.90 23.77
N VAL A 366 3.94 9.99 23.57
CA VAL A 366 2.54 10.16 24.02
C VAL A 366 2.46 10.16 25.56
N LEU A 367 3.10 9.21 26.24
CA LEU A 367 3.12 9.13 27.70
C LEU A 367 3.76 10.38 28.31
N ARG A 368 4.82 10.92 27.68
CA ARG A 368 5.42 12.19 28.05
C ARG A 368 4.45 13.37 27.85
N ALA A 369 3.74 13.40 26.71
CA ALA A 369 2.75 14.43 26.44
C ALA A 369 1.56 14.40 27.41
N MET A 370 1.24 13.23 27.95
CA MET A 370 0.21 13.06 29.00
C MET A 370 0.74 13.29 30.42
N GLY A 371 2.04 13.50 30.60
CA GLY A 371 2.65 13.70 31.92
C GLY A 371 2.93 12.44 32.73
N PHE A 372 2.80 11.25 32.15
CA PHE A 372 3.10 9.99 32.83
C PHE A 372 4.60 9.67 32.91
N VAL A 373 5.38 10.26 32.01
CA VAL A 373 6.83 10.04 31.93
C VAL A 373 7.56 11.37 32.06
N VAL A 374 8.65 11.36 32.83
CA VAL A 374 9.51 12.52 33.08
C VAL A 374 10.14 13.03 31.78
N THR A 375 10.17 14.35 31.59
CA THR A 375 10.82 14.98 30.46
C THR A 375 12.34 15.04 30.67
N ASN A 376 13.08 14.26 29.92
CA ASN A 376 14.54 14.26 29.85
C ASN A 376 15.02 14.16 28.39
N VAL A 377 16.33 14.17 28.15
CA VAL A 377 16.92 14.11 26.81
C VAL A 377 16.46 12.88 26.03
N VAL A 378 16.37 11.71 26.66
CA VAL A 378 15.97 10.47 26.01
C VAL A 378 14.48 10.49 25.66
N THR A 379 13.61 10.86 26.63
CA THR A 379 12.16 10.87 26.41
C THR A 379 11.73 12.00 25.46
N ALA A 380 12.46 13.11 25.43
CA ALA A 380 12.23 14.21 24.49
C ALA A 380 12.54 13.82 23.03
N ASN A 381 13.54 12.95 22.84
CA ASN A 381 13.99 12.49 21.53
C ASN A 381 13.56 11.04 21.22
N ALA A 382 12.67 10.46 22.04
CA ALA A 382 12.27 9.04 21.91
C ALA A 382 11.71 8.69 20.52
N MET A 383 10.94 9.61 19.92
CA MET A 383 10.41 9.44 18.57
C MET A 383 11.51 9.43 17.51
N GLN A 384 12.55 10.28 17.64
CA GLN A 384 13.71 10.27 16.75
C GLN A 384 14.53 8.99 16.89
N ILE A 385 14.76 8.53 18.13
CA ILE A 385 15.47 7.28 18.41
C ILE A 385 14.72 6.10 17.80
N GLY A 386 13.40 6.02 18.02
CA GLY A 386 12.55 4.98 17.44
C GLY A 386 12.59 4.98 15.91
N SER A 387 12.47 6.17 15.30
CA SER A 387 12.53 6.34 13.84
C SER A 387 13.92 6.00 13.27
N ALA A 388 15.00 6.33 13.97
CA ALA A 388 16.37 5.99 13.56
C ALA A 388 16.57 4.47 13.52
N LEU A 389 16.13 3.77 14.58
CA LEU A 389 16.18 2.31 14.64
C LEU A 389 15.31 1.67 13.55
N GLU A 390 14.09 2.19 13.37
CA GLU A 390 13.19 1.73 12.31
C GLU A 390 13.83 1.86 10.93
N MET A 391 14.41 3.02 10.59
CA MET A 391 15.06 3.24 9.29
C MET A 391 16.14 2.17 9.00
N VAL A 392 17.00 1.87 9.97
CA VAL A 392 18.05 0.87 9.83
C VAL A 392 17.45 -0.54 9.68
N LEU A 393 16.48 -0.89 10.53
CA LEU A 393 15.84 -2.21 10.50
C LEU A 393 15.05 -2.44 9.21
N LEU A 394 14.37 -1.40 8.69
CA LEU A 394 13.68 -1.48 7.40
C LEU A 394 14.66 -1.60 6.23
N ALA A 395 15.81 -0.93 6.28
CA ALA A 395 16.85 -1.10 5.27
C ALA A 395 17.40 -2.54 5.26
N LEU A 396 17.59 -3.17 6.44
CA LEU A 396 17.94 -4.58 6.55
C LEU A 396 16.83 -5.50 6.01
N ALA A 397 15.57 -5.20 6.35
CA ALA A 397 14.42 -5.94 5.81
C ALA A 397 14.36 -5.87 4.27
N LEU A 398 14.65 -4.70 3.72
CA LEU A 398 14.67 -4.46 2.29
C LEU A 398 15.83 -5.20 1.61
N ALA A 399 17.01 -5.20 2.22
CA ALA A 399 18.18 -5.96 1.75
C ALA A 399 17.91 -7.49 1.75
N ASP A 400 17.29 -8.02 2.82
CA ASP A 400 16.88 -9.43 2.89
C ASP A 400 15.86 -9.78 1.81
N ARG A 401 14.82 -8.96 1.63
CA ARG A 401 13.80 -9.15 0.59
C ARG A 401 14.40 -9.12 -0.81
N TYR A 402 15.29 -8.18 -1.06
CA TYR A 402 15.99 -8.11 -2.33
C TYR A 402 16.86 -9.35 -2.57
N GLY A 403 17.59 -9.80 -1.55
CA GLY A 403 18.37 -11.04 -1.61
C GLY A 403 17.53 -12.28 -1.91
N GLN A 404 16.29 -12.35 -1.38
CA GLN A 404 15.34 -13.43 -1.68
C GLN A 404 14.86 -13.34 -3.13
N MET A 405 14.37 -12.19 -3.58
CA MET A 405 13.92 -12.01 -4.97
C MET A 405 15.02 -12.32 -5.98
N ARG A 406 16.24 -11.92 -5.69
CA ARG A 406 17.40 -12.25 -6.54
C ARG A 406 17.65 -13.75 -6.62
N ARG A 407 17.59 -14.47 -5.48
CA ARG A 407 17.75 -15.93 -5.44
C ARG A 407 16.66 -16.64 -6.22
N GLU A 408 15.40 -16.24 -6.03
CA GLU A 408 14.25 -16.77 -6.77
C GLU A 408 14.39 -16.54 -8.28
N LYS A 409 14.81 -15.34 -8.69
CA LYS A 409 15.04 -15.01 -10.10
C LYS A 409 16.16 -15.86 -10.70
N ILE A 410 17.27 -16.03 -9.99
CA ILE A 410 18.39 -16.87 -10.43
C ILE A 410 17.95 -18.34 -10.53
N ALA A 411 17.19 -18.85 -9.55
CA ALA A 411 16.68 -20.20 -9.57
C ALA A 411 15.75 -20.44 -10.78
N MET A 412 14.82 -19.52 -11.01
CA MET A 412 13.91 -19.58 -12.16
C MET A 412 14.65 -19.48 -13.50
N GLN A 413 15.69 -18.63 -13.59
CA GLN A 413 16.52 -18.54 -14.80
C GLN A 413 17.30 -19.85 -15.06
N ARG A 414 17.80 -20.51 -14.02
CA ARG A 414 18.46 -21.81 -14.14
C ARG A 414 17.49 -22.89 -14.62
N GLU A 415 16.30 -22.96 -14.01
CA GLU A 415 15.27 -23.91 -14.41
C GLU A 415 14.83 -23.69 -15.86
N LEU A 416 14.66 -22.43 -16.27
CA LEU A 416 14.35 -22.08 -17.66
C LEU A 416 15.46 -22.51 -18.62
N LEU A 417 16.71 -22.26 -18.27
CA LEU A 417 17.86 -22.65 -19.08
C LEU A 417 17.97 -24.17 -19.21
N GLU A 418 17.76 -24.91 -18.10
CA GLU A 418 17.74 -26.39 -18.15
C GLU A 418 16.59 -26.90 -19.02
N ALA A 419 15.40 -26.30 -18.91
CA ALA A 419 14.26 -26.65 -19.75
C ALA A 419 14.54 -26.39 -21.25
N GLN A 420 15.16 -25.24 -21.56
CA GLN A 420 15.59 -24.91 -22.92
C GLN A 420 16.63 -25.95 -23.44
N THR A 421 17.61 -26.28 -22.63
CA THR A 421 18.64 -27.29 -23.01
C THR A 421 18.00 -28.64 -23.30
N ARG A 422 17.11 -29.12 -22.41
CA ARG A 422 16.37 -30.38 -22.64
C ARG A 422 15.52 -30.33 -23.91
N LEU A 423 14.87 -29.17 -24.20
CA LEU A 423 14.09 -29.00 -25.41
C LEU A 423 14.97 -29.07 -26.66
N ILE A 424 16.13 -28.38 -26.64
CA ILE A 424 17.10 -28.44 -27.75
C ILE A 424 17.59 -29.87 -27.99
N GLU A 425 17.97 -30.58 -26.93
CA GLU A 425 18.38 -31.97 -27.05
C GLU A 425 17.27 -32.88 -27.62
N HIS A 426 16.02 -32.63 -27.18
CA HIS A 426 14.87 -33.37 -27.68
C HIS A 426 14.60 -33.07 -29.17
N LEU A 427 14.70 -31.80 -29.56
CA LEU A 427 14.57 -31.40 -30.96
C LEU A 427 15.66 -32.01 -31.84
N GLN A 428 16.92 -31.97 -31.39
CA GLN A 428 18.03 -32.56 -32.13
C GLN A 428 17.86 -34.06 -32.32
N ARG A 429 17.46 -34.79 -31.26
CA ARG A 429 17.16 -36.22 -31.36
C ARG A 429 15.98 -36.50 -32.29
N SER A 430 14.93 -35.66 -32.21
CA SER A 430 13.77 -35.78 -33.09
C SER A 430 14.13 -35.50 -34.56
N GLU A 431 14.98 -34.49 -34.79
CA GLU A 431 15.50 -34.16 -36.12
C GLU A 431 16.33 -35.29 -36.70
N GLN A 432 17.26 -35.84 -35.93
CA GLN A 432 18.06 -37.02 -36.36
C GLN A 432 17.18 -38.24 -36.67
N GLN A 433 16.18 -38.52 -35.82
CA GLN A 433 15.22 -39.58 -36.06
C GLN A 433 14.36 -39.33 -37.31
N LEU A 434 13.97 -38.04 -37.50
CA LEU A 434 13.20 -37.65 -38.67
C LEU A 434 14.02 -37.78 -39.96
N GLU A 435 15.28 -37.34 -39.94
CA GLU A 435 16.19 -37.48 -41.08
C GLU A 435 16.39 -38.99 -41.44
N GLN A 436 16.60 -39.85 -40.45
CA GLN A 436 16.68 -41.29 -40.68
C GLN A 436 15.38 -41.85 -41.27
N LYS A 437 14.22 -41.47 -40.72
CA LYS A 437 12.93 -41.88 -41.24
C LYS A 437 12.65 -41.34 -42.61
N VAL A 438 13.04 -40.06 -42.87
CA VAL A 438 12.90 -39.44 -44.20
C VAL A 438 13.75 -40.20 -45.22
N GLN A 439 14.99 -40.55 -44.89
CA GLN A 439 15.83 -41.34 -45.78
C GLN A 439 15.25 -42.74 -46.03
N GLU A 440 14.79 -43.43 -45.01
CA GLU A 440 14.14 -44.76 -45.14
C GLU A 440 12.83 -44.62 -45.97
N ARG A 441 11.98 -43.67 -45.64
CA ARG A 441 10.71 -43.46 -46.32
C ARG A 441 10.89 -42.95 -47.75
N THR A 442 11.91 -42.12 -48.03
CA THR A 442 12.20 -41.68 -49.39
C THR A 442 12.63 -42.86 -50.28
N ARG A 443 13.37 -43.84 -49.72
CA ARG A 443 13.70 -45.08 -50.41
C ARG A 443 12.47 -45.98 -50.62
N GLU A 444 11.59 -46.08 -49.62
CA GLU A 444 10.35 -46.84 -49.68
C GLU A 444 9.31 -46.19 -50.59
N LEU A 445 9.11 -44.86 -50.50
CA LEU A 445 8.23 -44.06 -51.36
C LEU A 445 8.66 -44.09 -52.82
N SER A 446 9.96 -44.08 -53.10
CA SER A 446 10.48 -44.28 -54.48
C SER A 446 10.14 -45.66 -55.02
N ARG A 447 9.94 -46.63 -54.12
CA ARG A 447 9.53 -47.99 -54.47
C ARG A 447 8.03 -48.16 -54.61
N VAL A 448 7.25 -47.51 -53.71
CA VAL A 448 5.79 -47.63 -53.63
C VAL A 448 5.10 -46.62 -54.58
N ASN A 449 5.68 -45.45 -54.83
CA ASN A 449 5.14 -44.45 -55.75
C ASN A 449 5.12 -44.95 -57.19
N ARG A 450 5.92 -45.98 -57.54
CA ARG A 450 5.79 -46.69 -58.80
C ARG A 450 4.66 -47.73 -58.79
N GLN A 451 4.13 -48.12 -57.62
CA GLN A 451 3.03 -49.10 -57.49
C GLN A 451 1.68 -48.45 -57.13
N LEU A 452 1.66 -47.23 -56.71
CA LEU A 452 0.46 -46.51 -56.20
C LEU A 452 0.17 -45.23 -56.94
N SER A 453 0.21 -45.29 -58.27
CA SER A 453 -0.56 -44.33 -59.06
C SER A 453 -2.04 -44.62 -58.88
N ALA A 454 -2.70 -44.01 -57.96
CA ALA A 454 -4.15 -43.99 -57.88
C ALA A 454 -4.78 -44.25 -56.52
N LEU A 455 -4.39 -43.53 -55.51
CA LEU A 455 -5.34 -43.22 -54.45
C LEU A 455 -5.71 -41.75 -54.61
N SER A 456 -6.76 -41.51 -55.40
CA SER A 456 -7.36 -40.19 -55.58
C SER A 456 -7.61 -39.54 -54.19
N MET A 457 -7.12 -38.33 -53.98
CA MET A 457 -7.42 -37.51 -52.80
C MET A 457 -8.83 -36.91 -52.89
N THR A 458 -9.54 -37.22 -53.98
CA THR A 458 -10.90 -36.72 -54.29
C THR A 458 -11.93 -37.82 -54.13
N ASP A 459 -13.13 -37.47 -53.83
CA ASP A 459 -14.30 -38.35 -53.85
C ASP A 459 -14.72 -38.59 -55.32
N GLY A 460 -14.86 -39.83 -55.70
CA GLY A 460 -15.14 -40.19 -57.11
C GLY A 460 -16.53 -39.75 -57.62
N LEU A 461 -17.47 -39.46 -56.76
CA LEU A 461 -18.81 -39.01 -57.13
C LEU A 461 -18.86 -37.48 -57.26
N THR A 462 -18.31 -36.79 -56.26
CA THR A 462 -18.52 -35.35 -56.09
C THR A 462 -17.36 -34.50 -56.55
N GLY A 463 -16.18 -35.09 -56.74
CA GLY A 463 -14.97 -34.38 -57.21
C GLY A 463 -14.30 -33.51 -56.15
N ILE A 464 -14.89 -33.31 -54.97
CA ILE A 464 -14.24 -32.61 -53.85
C ILE A 464 -13.30 -33.53 -53.09
N ALA A 465 -12.62 -33.01 -52.07
CA ALA A 465 -11.79 -33.79 -51.18
C ALA A 465 -12.61 -34.96 -50.60
N ASN A 466 -11.99 -36.14 -50.55
CA ASN A 466 -12.57 -37.25 -49.81
C ASN A 466 -12.22 -37.16 -48.32
N ARG A 467 -12.82 -37.99 -47.49
CA ARG A 467 -12.59 -38.06 -46.05
C ARG A 467 -11.11 -38.16 -45.70
N ARG A 468 -10.36 -38.98 -46.44
CA ARG A 468 -8.93 -39.15 -46.17
C ARG A 468 -8.17 -37.83 -46.32
N HIS A 469 -8.45 -37.12 -47.38
CA HIS A 469 -7.84 -35.80 -47.63
C HIS A 469 -8.25 -34.80 -46.55
N PHE A 470 -9.52 -34.79 -46.15
CA PHE A 470 -10.00 -33.98 -45.05
C PHE A 470 -9.25 -34.28 -43.72
N ASP A 471 -9.13 -35.55 -43.36
CA ASP A 471 -8.45 -35.95 -42.11
C ASP A 471 -6.99 -35.49 -42.14
N GLU A 472 -6.33 -35.59 -43.29
CA GLU A 472 -4.95 -35.13 -43.49
C GLU A 472 -4.84 -33.61 -43.27
N VAL A 473 -5.69 -32.83 -43.89
CA VAL A 473 -5.67 -31.35 -43.76
C VAL A 473 -6.06 -30.90 -42.34
N LEU A 474 -7.06 -31.51 -41.77
CA LEU A 474 -7.51 -31.19 -40.41
C LEU A 474 -6.38 -31.32 -39.38
N GLN A 475 -5.60 -32.42 -39.49
CA GLN A 475 -4.46 -32.61 -38.60
C GLN A 475 -3.37 -31.57 -38.84
N ALA A 476 -3.09 -31.23 -40.08
CA ALA A 476 -2.08 -30.22 -40.44
C ALA A 476 -2.45 -28.84 -39.92
N GLU A 477 -3.72 -28.43 -40.11
CA GLU A 477 -4.21 -27.14 -39.70
C GLU A 477 -4.39 -27.05 -38.17
N TRP A 478 -4.70 -28.18 -37.50
CA TRP A 478 -4.72 -28.23 -36.02
C TRP A 478 -3.36 -27.91 -35.43
N GLN A 479 -2.30 -28.51 -36.00
CA GLN A 479 -0.94 -28.26 -35.56
C GLN A 479 -0.47 -26.84 -35.89
N ARG A 480 -0.93 -26.26 -37.00
CA ARG A 480 -0.67 -24.87 -37.35
C ARG A 480 -1.35 -23.93 -36.33
N ALA A 481 -2.64 -24.13 -36.07
CA ALA A 481 -3.43 -23.34 -35.13
C ALA A 481 -2.84 -23.40 -33.71
N ARG A 482 -2.30 -24.55 -33.31
CA ARG A 482 -1.59 -24.70 -32.04
C ARG A 482 -0.33 -23.84 -31.94
N ARG A 483 0.37 -23.59 -33.05
CA ARG A 483 1.58 -22.74 -33.08
C ARG A 483 1.26 -21.26 -33.23
N SER A 484 0.26 -20.93 -34.04
CA SER A 484 -0.11 -19.53 -34.30
C SER A 484 -1.01 -18.92 -33.24
N GLY A 485 -1.69 -19.73 -32.42
CA GLY A 485 -2.72 -19.26 -31.50
C GLY A 485 -4.07 -18.96 -32.16
N GLU A 486 -4.19 -19.19 -33.46
CA GLU A 486 -5.42 -18.92 -34.20
C GLU A 486 -6.49 -19.98 -33.94
N PRO A 487 -7.78 -19.61 -33.99
CA PRO A 487 -8.86 -20.57 -33.85
C PRO A 487 -8.95 -21.47 -35.09
N ILE A 488 -9.46 -22.68 -34.91
CA ILE A 488 -9.84 -23.57 -35.98
C ILE A 488 -11.34 -23.91 -35.84
N SER A 489 -12.10 -23.67 -36.89
CA SER A 489 -13.53 -23.99 -36.92
C SER A 489 -13.82 -25.10 -37.94
N LEU A 490 -14.79 -25.91 -37.57
CA LEU A 490 -15.25 -27.05 -38.36
C LEU A 490 -16.77 -27.08 -38.38
N ALA A 491 -17.35 -27.30 -39.57
CA ALA A 491 -18.78 -27.58 -39.70
C ALA A 491 -18.97 -28.98 -40.31
N LEU A 492 -19.74 -29.80 -39.63
CA LEU A 492 -20.28 -31.04 -40.19
C LEU A 492 -21.68 -30.74 -40.76
N LEU A 493 -21.92 -31.26 -41.95
CA LEU A 493 -23.18 -31.06 -42.70
C LEU A 493 -23.73 -32.42 -43.09
N ASP A 494 -25.04 -32.56 -43.05
CA ASP A 494 -25.75 -33.78 -43.45
C ASP A 494 -27.00 -33.41 -44.22
N VAL A 495 -27.25 -34.11 -45.32
CA VAL A 495 -28.43 -33.87 -46.16
C VAL A 495 -29.66 -34.48 -45.52
N ASP A 496 -30.60 -33.62 -45.17
CA ASP A 496 -31.82 -34.03 -44.45
C ASP A 496 -32.67 -35.01 -45.24
N TRP A 497 -33.05 -36.09 -44.59
CA TRP A 497 -33.88 -37.17 -45.14
C TRP A 497 -33.32 -37.76 -46.47
N PHE A 498 -32.03 -37.77 -46.68
CA PHE A 498 -31.39 -38.21 -47.94
C PHE A 498 -31.77 -39.66 -48.29
N LYS A 499 -31.88 -40.53 -47.30
CA LYS A 499 -32.36 -41.89 -47.54
C LYS A 499 -33.80 -41.86 -48.12
N SER A 500 -34.70 -41.04 -47.57
CA SER A 500 -36.05 -40.89 -48.13
C SER A 500 -36.04 -40.27 -49.53
N TYR A 501 -35.09 -39.36 -49.82
CA TYR A 501 -34.88 -38.83 -51.16
C TYR A 501 -34.56 -39.94 -52.17
N ASN A 502 -33.59 -40.79 -51.84
CA ASN A 502 -33.18 -41.96 -52.64
C ASN A 502 -34.32 -42.97 -52.81
N ASP A 503 -35.10 -43.23 -51.76
CA ASP A 503 -36.20 -44.16 -51.79
C ASP A 503 -37.34 -43.71 -52.74
N HIS A 504 -37.53 -42.36 -52.90
CA HIS A 504 -38.54 -41.80 -53.78
C HIS A 504 -38.08 -41.56 -55.21
N LEU A 505 -36.82 -41.14 -55.42
CA LEU A 505 -36.35 -40.65 -56.70
C LEU A 505 -35.23 -41.51 -57.30
N GLY A 506 -34.78 -42.53 -56.57
CA GLY A 506 -33.72 -43.45 -57.00
C GLY A 506 -32.30 -42.92 -56.70
N HIS A 507 -31.32 -43.84 -56.61
CA HIS A 507 -29.91 -43.53 -56.26
C HIS A 507 -29.24 -42.59 -57.27
N GLN A 508 -29.59 -42.66 -58.59
CA GLN A 508 -29.03 -41.76 -59.60
C GLN A 508 -29.42 -40.30 -59.34
N ALA A 509 -30.70 -40.06 -58.93
CA ALA A 509 -31.15 -38.71 -58.53
C ALA A 509 -30.44 -38.23 -57.28
N GLY A 510 -30.20 -39.15 -56.29
CA GLY A 510 -29.42 -38.86 -55.11
C GLY A 510 -27.95 -38.48 -55.42
N ASP A 511 -27.30 -39.20 -56.33
CA ASP A 511 -25.95 -38.86 -56.79
C ASP A 511 -25.90 -37.49 -57.42
N GLU A 512 -26.89 -37.11 -58.27
CA GLU A 512 -26.99 -35.79 -58.84
C GLU A 512 -27.27 -34.70 -57.81
N CYS A 513 -28.13 -35.02 -56.83
CA CYS A 513 -28.34 -34.13 -55.68
C CYS A 513 -27.05 -33.85 -54.93
N LEU A 514 -26.25 -34.85 -54.58
CA LEU A 514 -24.97 -34.65 -53.91
C LEU A 514 -23.99 -33.81 -54.76
N ARG A 515 -23.93 -34.04 -56.09
CA ARG A 515 -23.08 -33.20 -56.99
C ARG A 515 -23.52 -31.74 -56.95
N ARG A 516 -24.82 -31.43 -56.97
CA ARG A 516 -25.33 -30.05 -56.92
C ARG A 516 -25.05 -29.39 -55.58
N ILE A 517 -25.28 -30.11 -54.45
CA ILE A 517 -24.93 -29.63 -53.11
C ILE A 517 -23.43 -29.31 -53.06
N THR A 518 -22.60 -30.21 -53.56
CA THR A 518 -21.14 -30.02 -53.60
C THR A 518 -20.73 -28.80 -54.38
N GLN A 519 -21.38 -28.53 -55.55
CA GLN A 519 -21.10 -27.32 -56.36
C GLN A 519 -21.41 -26.04 -55.56
N ILE A 520 -22.51 -26.02 -54.79
CA ILE A 520 -22.83 -24.87 -53.93
C ILE A 520 -21.81 -24.72 -52.84
N MET A 521 -21.47 -25.79 -52.13
CA MET A 521 -20.46 -25.76 -51.06
C MET A 521 -19.11 -25.27 -51.58
N ALA A 522 -18.65 -25.80 -52.73
CA ALA A 522 -17.38 -25.42 -53.32
C ALA A 522 -17.34 -23.95 -53.78
N ARG A 523 -18.48 -23.37 -54.19
CA ARG A 523 -18.59 -21.94 -54.53
C ARG A 523 -18.70 -21.03 -53.32
N SER A 524 -19.29 -21.54 -52.22
CA SER A 524 -19.52 -20.76 -50.99
C SER A 524 -18.26 -20.68 -50.13
N VAL A 525 -17.37 -21.67 -50.23
CA VAL A 525 -16.10 -21.71 -49.51
C VAL A 525 -15.02 -21.08 -50.41
N GLN A 526 -14.74 -19.79 -50.23
CA GLN A 526 -13.90 -19.01 -51.12
C GLN A 526 -12.45 -18.86 -50.65
N ARG A 527 -12.15 -19.11 -49.38
CA ARG A 527 -10.78 -18.97 -48.85
C ARG A 527 -9.96 -20.18 -49.29
N HIS A 528 -8.76 -19.94 -49.79
CA HIS A 528 -7.85 -20.99 -50.23
C HIS A 528 -7.42 -21.98 -49.14
N THR A 529 -7.50 -21.55 -47.87
CA THR A 529 -7.17 -22.35 -46.71
C THR A 529 -8.31 -23.25 -46.22
N ASP A 530 -9.52 -22.98 -46.67
CA ASP A 530 -10.70 -23.70 -46.24
C ASP A 530 -10.90 -24.97 -47.07
N VAL A 531 -11.30 -26.06 -46.46
CA VAL A 531 -11.46 -27.35 -47.15
C VAL A 531 -12.90 -27.81 -47.07
N VAL A 532 -13.47 -28.14 -48.20
CA VAL A 532 -14.73 -28.84 -48.35
C VAL A 532 -14.44 -30.30 -48.73
N ALA A 533 -14.96 -31.23 -47.95
CA ALA A 533 -14.79 -32.64 -48.19
C ALA A 533 -16.11 -33.41 -48.02
N ARG A 534 -16.19 -34.53 -48.77
CA ARG A 534 -17.23 -35.50 -48.49
C ARG A 534 -16.75 -36.42 -47.39
N TYR A 535 -17.44 -36.34 -46.23
CA TYR A 535 -17.03 -37.07 -45.02
C TYR A 535 -17.51 -38.52 -45.06
N GLY A 536 -18.68 -38.80 -45.68
CA GLY A 536 -19.20 -40.14 -45.95
C GLY A 536 -20.66 -40.08 -46.40
N GLY A 537 -21.08 -40.94 -47.31
CA GLY A 537 -22.48 -41.00 -47.75
C GLY A 537 -23.05 -39.65 -48.19
N GLU A 538 -23.98 -39.14 -47.38
CA GLU A 538 -24.64 -37.82 -47.50
C GLU A 538 -24.01 -36.75 -46.62
N GLU A 539 -22.88 -37.04 -45.95
CA GLU A 539 -22.21 -36.13 -45.01
C GLU A 539 -21.08 -35.38 -45.68
N PHE A 540 -21.00 -34.10 -45.39
CA PHE A 540 -19.95 -33.18 -45.84
C PHE A 540 -19.31 -32.47 -44.66
N VAL A 541 -18.13 -31.95 -44.87
CA VAL A 541 -17.42 -31.19 -43.86
C VAL A 541 -16.77 -29.96 -44.49
N VAL A 542 -16.85 -28.85 -43.78
CA VAL A 542 -16.13 -27.60 -44.08
C VAL A 542 -15.16 -27.33 -42.94
N LEU A 543 -13.88 -27.27 -43.25
CA LEU A 543 -12.82 -26.91 -42.31
C LEU A 543 -12.38 -25.48 -42.63
N ALA A 544 -12.34 -24.60 -41.61
CA ALA A 544 -11.94 -23.20 -41.75
C ALA A 544 -10.86 -22.84 -40.72
N PRO A 545 -9.58 -23.01 -41.08
CA PRO A 545 -8.47 -22.60 -40.23
C PRO A 545 -8.38 -21.08 -40.07
N GLY A 546 -8.04 -20.57 -38.85
CA GLY A 546 -7.95 -19.15 -38.56
C GLY A 546 -9.30 -18.41 -38.52
N VAL A 547 -10.40 -19.14 -38.48
CA VAL A 547 -11.77 -18.57 -38.48
C VAL A 547 -12.47 -18.96 -37.17
N ALA A 548 -13.07 -17.97 -36.49
CA ALA A 548 -13.92 -18.22 -35.36
C ALA A 548 -15.30 -18.75 -35.82
N SER A 549 -16.07 -19.34 -34.86
CA SER A 549 -17.40 -19.91 -35.17
C SER A 549 -18.34 -18.95 -35.88
N ALA A 550 -18.30 -17.65 -35.55
CA ALA A 550 -19.14 -16.64 -36.21
C ALA A 550 -18.84 -16.48 -37.72
N GLY A 551 -17.56 -16.58 -38.10
CA GLY A 551 -17.17 -16.50 -39.49
C GLY A 551 -17.59 -17.74 -40.29
N LEU A 552 -17.42 -18.94 -39.72
CA LEU A 552 -17.87 -20.19 -40.35
C LEU A 552 -19.40 -20.27 -40.41
N MET A 553 -20.10 -19.68 -39.44
CA MET A 553 -21.55 -19.53 -39.42
C MET A 553 -22.05 -18.80 -40.66
N GLN A 554 -21.41 -17.70 -41.05
CA GLN A 554 -21.76 -16.95 -42.26
C GLN A 554 -21.63 -17.79 -43.53
N VAL A 555 -20.56 -18.59 -43.63
CA VAL A 555 -20.35 -19.51 -44.76
C VAL A 555 -21.45 -20.58 -44.79
N CYS A 556 -21.76 -21.17 -43.63
CA CYS A 556 -22.80 -22.18 -43.52
C CYS A 556 -24.19 -21.62 -43.84
N GLU A 557 -24.50 -20.40 -43.41
CA GLU A 557 -25.75 -19.72 -43.74
C GLU A 557 -25.84 -19.44 -45.24
N HIS A 558 -24.79 -19.00 -45.85
CA HIS A 558 -24.73 -18.78 -47.28
C HIS A 558 -24.97 -20.11 -48.06
N ILE A 559 -24.35 -21.20 -47.64
CA ILE A 559 -24.60 -22.54 -48.20
C ILE A 559 -26.10 -22.90 -48.11
N ARG A 560 -26.68 -22.69 -46.92
CA ARG A 560 -28.12 -22.98 -46.65
C ARG A 560 -29.03 -22.14 -47.57
N GLU A 561 -28.76 -20.86 -47.68
CA GLU A 561 -29.53 -19.95 -48.56
C GLU A 561 -29.45 -20.34 -50.05
N GLU A 562 -28.26 -20.65 -50.53
CA GLU A 562 -28.06 -21.07 -51.91
C GLU A 562 -28.74 -22.41 -52.20
N LEU A 563 -28.75 -23.36 -51.25
CA LEU A 563 -29.52 -24.60 -51.36
C LEU A 563 -31.02 -24.34 -51.38
N ARG A 564 -31.54 -23.43 -50.60
CA ARG A 564 -32.95 -23.02 -50.64
C ARG A 564 -33.30 -22.35 -51.97
N ARG A 565 -32.41 -21.52 -52.53
CA ARG A 565 -32.60 -20.91 -53.84
C ARG A 565 -32.60 -21.92 -54.97
N LEU A 566 -31.79 -22.97 -54.84
CA LEU A 566 -31.76 -24.06 -55.81
C LEU A 566 -33.08 -24.86 -55.83
N ALA A 567 -33.82 -24.85 -54.72
CA ALA A 567 -35.15 -25.40 -54.57
C ALA A 567 -35.34 -26.82 -55.15
N LEU A 568 -34.34 -27.71 -54.96
CA LEU A 568 -34.45 -29.09 -55.45
C LEU A 568 -35.66 -29.79 -54.78
N PRO A 569 -36.60 -30.31 -55.56
CA PRO A 569 -37.79 -30.99 -55.01
C PRO A 569 -37.39 -32.23 -54.22
N HIS A 570 -37.95 -32.37 -53.02
CA HIS A 570 -37.75 -33.52 -52.15
C HIS A 570 -39.11 -34.07 -51.65
N PRO A 571 -39.70 -35.06 -52.32
CA PRO A 571 -41.04 -35.55 -52.00
C PRO A 571 -41.16 -36.12 -50.58
N GLY A 572 -40.09 -36.62 -50.01
CA GLY A 572 -40.04 -37.18 -48.66
C GLY A 572 -39.63 -36.22 -47.54
N SER A 573 -39.43 -34.94 -47.86
CA SER A 573 -39.03 -33.90 -46.89
C SER A 573 -40.25 -33.10 -46.46
N ALA A 574 -40.34 -32.79 -45.17
CA ALA A 574 -41.37 -31.89 -44.63
C ALA A 574 -41.28 -30.46 -45.22
N PHE A 575 -40.16 -30.08 -45.82
CA PHE A 575 -39.95 -28.78 -46.44
C PHE A 575 -40.26 -28.76 -47.93
N GLY A 576 -40.56 -29.92 -48.52
CA GLY A 576 -40.82 -30.06 -49.95
C GLY A 576 -39.58 -29.90 -50.85
N THR A 577 -38.45 -29.53 -50.30
CA THR A 577 -37.17 -29.31 -50.96
C THR A 577 -36.03 -29.94 -50.17
N VAL A 578 -34.87 -30.14 -50.86
CA VAL A 578 -33.65 -30.61 -50.23
C VAL A 578 -33.12 -29.54 -49.29
N SER A 579 -32.84 -29.95 -48.04
CA SER A 579 -32.20 -29.12 -47.02
C SER A 579 -31.02 -29.83 -46.38
N VAL A 580 -30.22 -29.08 -45.64
CA VAL A 580 -29.08 -29.63 -44.89
C VAL A 580 -29.10 -29.14 -43.45
N SER A 581 -28.80 -30.05 -42.54
CA SER A 581 -28.53 -29.72 -41.16
C SER A 581 -27.01 -29.55 -40.95
N MET A 582 -26.61 -28.59 -40.12
CA MET A 582 -25.20 -28.28 -39.93
C MET A 582 -24.87 -28.11 -38.45
N GLY A 583 -23.73 -28.67 -38.05
CA GLY A 583 -23.17 -28.52 -36.70
C GLY A 583 -21.77 -27.86 -36.76
N ILE A 584 -21.63 -26.71 -36.11
CA ILE A 584 -20.37 -25.96 -36.09
C ILE A 584 -19.70 -26.11 -34.72
N ALA A 585 -18.39 -26.41 -34.72
CA ALA A 585 -17.55 -26.31 -33.56
C ALA A 585 -16.30 -25.47 -33.85
N CYS A 586 -15.82 -24.78 -32.82
CA CYS A 586 -14.58 -24.00 -32.86
C CYS A 586 -13.70 -24.40 -31.69
N ALA A 587 -12.39 -24.43 -31.91
CA ALA A 587 -11.39 -24.64 -30.87
C ALA A 587 -10.22 -23.67 -31.02
N SER A 588 -9.61 -23.33 -29.89
CA SER A 588 -8.30 -22.69 -29.80
C SER A 588 -7.30 -23.72 -29.27
N PRO A 589 -6.51 -24.38 -30.14
CA PRO A 589 -5.65 -25.50 -29.71
C PRO A 589 -4.58 -25.13 -28.70
N VAL A 590 -4.30 -23.84 -28.50
CA VAL A 590 -3.41 -23.32 -27.44
C VAL A 590 -4.03 -23.49 -26.05
N GLU A 591 -5.36 -23.43 -25.95
CA GLU A 591 -6.09 -23.58 -24.68
C GLU A 591 -6.27 -25.06 -24.26
N GLY A 592 -5.82 -25.98 -25.12
CA GLY A 592 -5.96 -27.42 -24.91
C GLY A 592 -6.98 -28.05 -25.88
N GLY A 593 -7.33 -29.29 -25.63
CA GLY A 593 -8.26 -30.07 -26.46
C GLY A 593 -7.59 -30.93 -27.55
N SER A 594 -8.39 -31.62 -28.33
CA SER A 594 -7.95 -32.51 -29.41
C SER A 594 -8.81 -32.32 -30.67
N VAL A 595 -8.25 -32.79 -31.81
CA VAL A 595 -9.00 -32.88 -33.06
C VAL A 595 -10.28 -33.71 -32.89
N GLN A 596 -10.20 -34.78 -32.14
CA GLN A 596 -11.33 -35.66 -31.85
C GLN A 596 -12.43 -34.93 -31.08
N GLU A 597 -12.02 -34.09 -30.12
CA GLU A 597 -12.98 -33.27 -29.35
C GLU A 597 -13.67 -32.21 -30.22
N LEU A 598 -12.93 -31.57 -31.13
CA LEU A 598 -13.48 -30.64 -32.10
C LEU A 598 -14.54 -31.33 -32.99
N LEU A 599 -14.19 -32.48 -33.55
CA LEU A 599 -15.10 -33.28 -34.38
C LEU A 599 -16.34 -33.70 -33.60
N ARG A 600 -16.16 -34.26 -32.38
CA ARG A 600 -17.27 -34.68 -31.51
C ARG A 600 -18.23 -33.51 -31.23
N ARG A 601 -17.71 -32.33 -30.88
CA ARG A 601 -18.52 -31.13 -30.63
C ARG A 601 -19.30 -30.67 -31.86
N ALA A 602 -18.73 -30.79 -33.05
CA ALA A 602 -19.42 -30.47 -34.29
C ALA A 602 -20.52 -31.49 -34.58
N ASP A 603 -20.27 -32.76 -34.32
CA ASP A 603 -21.24 -33.85 -34.47
C ASP A 603 -22.42 -33.70 -33.47
N ASP A 604 -22.13 -33.43 -32.19
CA ASP A 604 -23.15 -33.12 -31.16
C ASP A 604 -24.00 -31.91 -31.59
N ALA A 605 -23.43 -30.91 -32.22
CA ALA A 605 -24.16 -29.76 -32.74
C ALA A 605 -25.02 -30.12 -33.98
N LEU A 606 -24.50 -30.94 -34.88
CA LEU A 606 -25.24 -31.46 -36.02
C LEU A 606 -26.44 -32.33 -35.60
N TYR A 607 -26.21 -33.22 -34.62
CA TYR A 607 -27.27 -34.05 -34.06
C TYR A 607 -28.42 -33.18 -33.54
N ARG A 608 -28.11 -32.12 -32.84
CA ARG A 608 -29.12 -31.17 -32.35
C ARG A 608 -29.83 -30.42 -33.47
N ALA A 609 -29.13 -30.03 -34.52
CA ALA A 609 -29.75 -29.40 -35.67
C ALA A 609 -30.84 -30.33 -36.26
N LYS A 610 -30.55 -31.64 -36.31
CA LYS A 610 -31.50 -32.66 -36.75
C LYS A 610 -32.68 -32.81 -35.80
N GLU A 611 -32.46 -32.86 -34.47
CA GLU A 611 -33.54 -33.00 -33.47
C GLU A 611 -34.46 -31.79 -33.42
N GLN A 612 -33.92 -30.60 -33.55
CA GLN A 612 -34.72 -29.37 -33.46
C GLN A 612 -35.57 -29.07 -34.71
N GLY A 613 -35.61 -29.96 -35.66
CA GLY A 613 -36.50 -29.85 -36.84
C GLY A 613 -35.77 -29.70 -38.15
N ARG A 614 -34.47 -29.92 -38.20
CA ARG A 614 -33.63 -29.89 -39.43
C ARG A 614 -33.56 -28.49 -40.10
N ASP A 615 -32.97 -28.42 -41.32
CA ASP A 615 -32.77 -27.19 -42.09
C ASP A 615 -32.21 -26.02 -41.25
N ARG A 616 -31.24 -26.28 -40.42
CA ARG A 616 -30.65 -25.28 -39.52
C ARG A 616 -29.20 -25.53 -39.20
N ILE A 617 -28.61 -24.51 -38.59
CA ILE A 617 -27.24 -24.52 -38.13
C ILE A 617 -27.26 -24.45 -36.61
N CYS A 618 -26.54 -25.37 -35.93
CA CYS A 618 -26.28 -25.33 -34.50
C CYS A 618 -24.80 -25.13 -34.25
N VAL A 619 -24.46 -24.30 -33.28
CA VAL A 619 -23.08 -24.06 -32.85
C VAL A 619 -22.83 -24.71 -31.52
N ALA A 620 -21.68 -25.36 -31.36
CA ALA A 620 -21.22 -25.88 -30.09
C ALA A 620 -20.59 -24.75 -29.28
N GLU A 621 -21.16 -24.40 -28.11
CA GLU A 621 -20.61 -23.37 -27.24
C GLU A 621 -19.29 -23.79 -26.54
N ARG A 622 -18.44 -22.81 -26.21
CA ARG A 622 -17.32 -23.01 -25.30
C ARG A 622 -17.86 -23.27 -23.91
N GLY A 623 -17.83 -24.53 -23.46
CA GLY A 623 -18.17 -24.90 -22.06
C GLY A 623 -19.66 -25.17 -21.81
N GLY A 624 -20.22 -26.21 -22.41
CA GLY A 624 -21.35 -26.97 -21.85
C GLY A 624 -22.75 -26.35 -21.85
N GLY A 625 -23.02 -25.34 -22.62
CA GLY A 625 -24.37 -24.77 -22.77
C GLY A 625 -24.66 -24.41 -24.24
N LEU A 626 -25.87 -24.69 -24.66
CA LEU A 626 -26.30 -24.63 -26.06
C LEU A 626 -27.30 -23.51 -26.31
N GLN A 627 -27.00 -22.57 -27.22
CA GLN A 627 -28.03 -21.71 -27.80
C GLN A 627 -28.35 -22.14 -29.22
N ALA A 628 -29.62 -22.45 -29.46
CA ALA A 628 -30.18 -22.49 -30.82
C ALA A 628 -30.53 -21.06 -31.23
N MET A 629 -29.98 -20.58 -32.33
CA MET A 629 -30.50 -19.39 -32.99
C MET A 629 -31.47 -19.79 -34.10
N PRO A 630 -32.61 -19.08 -34.25
CA PRO A 630 -33.70 -19.42 -35.15
C PRO A 630 -33.33 -19.36 -36.62
#